data_b4f658a0cd777136b567d040782a4eac
#
_entry.id   b4f658a0cd777136b567d040782a4eac
#
_cell.length_a   1.000
_cell.length_b   1.000
_cell.length_c   1.000
_cell.angle_alpha   90.00
_cell.angle_beta   90.00
_cell.angle_gamma   90.00
#
_symmetry.space_group_name_H-M   'P 1'
#
loop_
_entity.id
_entity.type
_entity.pdbx_description
1 polymer ?
#
loop_
_entity_poly.entity_id
_entity_poly.type
_entity_poly.pdbx_seq_one_letter_code
_entity_poly.pdbx_strand_id
1 'polypeptide(L)'
;KTYGVRYFSELTNMAVLTEEVGELARVMARKYGDQSFKEGEKDNIDEEIADVLWVLLCIANQTGVDITEAFARSIEKKTKRDQARHINNPKLSDHGE
;
A
#
# COMPACT_ATOMS: atom_id res chain seq x y z
N LYS A 1 -0.87 23.11 -9.51
CA LYS A 1 -1.02 22.65 -9.51
C LYS A 1 -0.97 21.70 -9.62
N THR A 2 -1.27 21.56 -9.30
CA THR A 2 -0.83 20.65 -9.53
C THR A 2 -1.54 19.64 -9.96
N TYR A 3 -1.92 19.46 -10.76
CA TYR A 3 -2.07 18.25 -11.34
C TYR A 3 -3.43 17.71 -11.17
N GLY A 4 -3.77 16.73 -11.95
CA GLY A 4 -5.10 16.24 -12.11
C GLY A 4 -5.82 15.89 -10.82
N VAL A 5 -5.11 15.33 -9.86
CA VAL A 5 -5.76 14.88 -8.63
C VAL A 5 -6.38 16.00 -7.83
N ARG A 6 -5.95 17.22 -8.04
CA ARG A 6 -6.55 18.33 -7.33
C ARG A 6 -7.98 18.59 -7.73
N TYR A 7 -8.31 18.16 -8.94
CA TYR A 7 -9.63 18.40 -9.48
C TYR A 7 -10.56 17.21 -9.32
N PHE A 8 -10.05 16.12 -8.77
CA PHE A 8 -10.88 14.95 -8.54
C PHE A 8 -11.51 15.04 -7.17
N SER A 9 -12.73 14.54 -7.06
CA SER A 9 -13.34 14.41 -5.75
C SER A 9 -12.65 13.29 -4.97
N GLU A 10 -12.88 13.28 -3.68
CA GLU A 10 -12.34 12.25 -2.83
C GLU A 10 -12.81 10.86 -3.27
N LEU A 11 -14.07 10.75 -3.66
CA LEU A 11 -14.59 9.47 -4.12
C LEU A 11 -13.99 9.05 -5.44
N THR A 12 -13.73 10.01 -6.34
CA THR A 12 -13.07 9.69 -7.59
C THR A 12 -11.66 9.19 -7.34
N ASN A 13 -10.94 9.83 -6.42
CA ASN A 13 -9.60 9.37 -6.09
C ASN A 13 -9.63 8.00 -5.44
N MET A 14 -10.67 7.69 -4.67
CA MET A 14 -10.81 6.35 -4.12
C MET A 14 -11.02 5.31 -5.23
N ALA A 15 -11.80 5.67 -6.25
CA ALA A 15 -11.98 4.77 -7.39
C ALA A 15 -10.67 4.56 -8.14
N VAL A 16 -9.90 5.63 -8.31
CA VAL A 16 -8.59 5.52 -8.96
C VAL A 16 -7.67 4.61 -8.13
N LEU A 17 -7.69 4.76 -6.81
CA LEU A 17 -6.89 3.91 -5.95
C LEU A 17 -7.26 2.44 -6.16
N THR A 18 -8.55 2.14 -6.23
CA THR A 18 -9.01 0.77 -6.45
C THR A 18 -8.47 0.23 -7.77
N GLU A 19 -8.49 1.05 -8.82
CA GLU A 19 -7.93 0.66 -10.10
C GLU A 19 -6.45 0.36 -10.01
N GLU A 20 -5.70 1.23 -9.33
CA GLU A 20 -4.25 1.05 -9.23
C GLU A 20 -3.91 -0.20 -8.42
N VAL A 21 -4.68 -0.47 -7.37
CA VAL A 21 -4.49 -1.70 -6.60
C VAL A 21 -4.77 -2.91 -7.48
N GLY A 22 -5.79 -2.82 -8.34
CA GLY A 22 -6.08 -3.89 -9.28
C GLY A 22 -4.95 -4.14 -10.25
N GLU A 23 -4.31 -3.07 -10.75
CA GLU A 23 -3.16 -3.23 -11.63
C GLU A 23 -2.00 -3.89 -10.92
N LEU A 24 -1.74 -3.48 -9.68
CA LEU A 24 -0.71 -4.12 -8.88
C LEU A 24 -1.04 -5.59 -8.66
N ALA A 25 -2.29 -5.90 -8.36
CA ALA A 25 -2.71 -7.29 -8.15
C ALA A 25 -2.48 -8.11 -9.41
N ARG A 26 -2.75 -7.53 -10.58
CA ARG A 26 -2.54 -8.24 -11.84
C ARG A 26 -1.08 -8.58 -12.06
N VAL A 27 -0.19 -7.62 -11.80
CA VAL A 27 1.23 -7.88 -11.95
C VAL A 27 1.71 -8.93 -10.95
N MET A 28 1.23 -8.83 -9.70
CA MET A 28 1.59 -9.83 -8.69
C MET A 28 1.13 -11.22 -9.08
N ALA A 29 -0.08 -11.33 -9.62
CA ALA A 29 -0.60 -12.63 -10.02
C ALA A 29 0.24 -13.24 -11.14
N ARG A 30 0.72 -12.42 -12.06
CA ARG A 30 1.52 -12.91 -13.17
C ARG A 30 2.94 -13.24 -12.75
N LYS A 31 3.49 -12.47 -11.84
CA LYS A 31 4.87 -12.68 -11.41
C LYS A 31 4.99 -13.87 -10.45
N TYR A 32 4.03 -14.03 -9.56
CA TYR A 32 4.14 -15.01 -8.47
C TYR A 32 3.04 -16.06 -8.46
N GLY A 33 2.03 -15.92 -9.31
CA GLY A 33 0.91 -16.83 -9.33
C GLY A 33 0.98 -17.79 -10.51
N ASP A 34 -0.19 -18.35 -10.82
CA ASP A 34 -0.29 -19.32 -11.91
C ASP A 34 -0.30 -18.66 -13.27
N GLN A 35 -0.58 -17.38 -13.34
CA GLN A 35 -0.55 -16.65 -14.59
C GLN A 35 0.87 -16.23 -14.92
N SER A 36 1.13 -16.04 -16.21
CA SER A 36 2.41 -15.52 -16.62
C SER A 36 2.20 -14.29 -17.49
N PHE A 37 3.26 -13.51 -17.65
CA PHE A 37 3.19 -12.34 -18.49
C PHE A 37 2.98 -12.75 -19.92
N LYS A 38 2.09 -12.03 -20.59
CA LYS A 38 1.91 -12.22 -22.01
C LYS A 38 3.09 -11.60 -22.73
N GLU A 39 3.24 -12.03 -23.99
CA GLU A 39 4.29 -11.46 -24.81
C GLU A 39 4.12 -9.96 -24.87
N GLY A 40 5.20 -9.24 -24.62
CA GLY A 40 5.19 -7.79 -24.63
C GLY A 40 4.83 -7.13 -23.32
N GLU A 41 4.35 -7.88 -22.36
CA GLU A 41 4.07 -7.32 -21.04
C GLU A 41 5.35 -7.26 -20.22
N LYS A 42 5.42 -6.26 -19.36
CA LYS A 42 6.60 -6.04 -18.53
C LYS A 42 6.34 -6.36 -17.08
N ASP A 43 7.41 -6.75 -16.42
CA ASP A 43 7.41 -6.87 -14.96
C ASP A 43 7.71 -5.47 -14.41
N ASN A 44 6.66 -4.70 -14.18
CA ASN A 44 6.80 -3.32 -13.73
C ASN A 44 6.19 -3.13 -12.34
N ILE A 45 6.47 -4.08 -11.46
CA ILE A 45 5.87 -4.06 -10.14
C ILE A 45 6.27 -2.81 -9.36
N ASP A 46 7.48 -2.31 -9.59
CA ASP A 46 7.92 -1.09 -8.92
C ASP A 46 7.07 0.10 -9.31
N GLU A 47 6.74 0.20 -10.59
CA GLU A 47 5.86 1.29 -11.05
C GLU A 47 4.47 1.16 -10.45
N GLU A 48 3.95 -0.06 -10.40
CA GLU A 48 2.62 -0.26 -9.86
C GLU A 48 2.55 0.07 -8.37
N ILE A 49 3.58 -0.29 -7.63
CA ILE A 49 3.64 0.09 -6.23
C ILE A 49 3.69 1.60 -6.08
N ALA A 50 4.51 2.26 -6.89
CA ALA A 50 4.63 3.71 -6.84
C ALA A 50 3.30 4.39 -7.20
N ASP A 51 2.57 3.83 -8.17
CA ASP A 51 1.28 4.40 -8.55
C ASP A 51 0.27 4.33 -7.41
N VAL A 52 0.23 3.20 -6.70
CA VAL A 52 -0.65 3.07 -5.56
C VAL A 52 -0.28 4.09 -4.48
N LEU A 53 1.01 4.20 -4.20
CA LEU A 53 1.47 5.15 -3.19
C LEU A 53 1.11 6.58 -3.60
N TRP A 54 1.29 6.91 -4.87
CA TRP A 54 0.96 8.25 -5.35
C TRP A 54 -0.50 8.61 -5.04
N VAL A 55 -1.42 7.71 -5.35
CA VAL A 55 -2.83 8.00 -5.12
C VAL A 55 -3.11 8.12 -3.63
N LEU A 56 -2.48 7.28 -2.81
CA LEU A 56 -2.65 7.39 -1.36
C LEU A 56 -2.18 8.74 -0.85
N LEU A 57 -1.05 9.23 -1.36
CA LEU A 57 -0.55 10.54 -0.95
C LEU A 57 -1.49 11.65 -1.39
N CYS A 58 -2.09 11.52 -2.56
CA CYS A 58 -3.06 12.49 -3.02
C CYS A 58 -4.30 12.51 -2.14
N ILE A 59 -4.78 11.35 -1.73
CA ILE A 59 -5.92 11.27 -0.84
C ILE A 59 -5.58 11.90 0.51
N ALA A 60 -4.40 11.60 1.04
CA ALA A 60 -3.97 12.18 2.31
C ALA A 60 -3.94 13.70 2.21
N ASN A 61 -3.36 14.22 1.13
CA ASN A 61 -3.27 15.65 0.93
C ASN A 61 -4.66 16.28 0.81
N GLN A 62 -5.53 15.62 0.08
CA GLN A 62 -6.87 16.11 -0.17
C GLN A 62 -7.71 16.16 1.11
N THR A 63 -7.50 15.23 2.00
CA THR A 63 -8.26 15.14 3.24
C THR A 63 -7.60 15.84 4.41
N GLY A 64 -6.45 16.48 4.17
CA GLY A 64 -5.74 17.19 5.22
C GLY A 64 -5.00 16.30 6.20
N VAL A 65 -4.70 15.07 5.82
CA VAL A 65 -4.00 14.13 6.68
C VAL A 65 -2.49 14.31 6.52
N ASP A 66 -1.79 14.44 7.65
CA ASP A 66 -0.33 14.40 7.68
C ASP A 66 0.08 12.94 7.64
N ILE A 67 0.41 12.46 6.43
CA ILE A 67 0.67 11.03 6.25
C ILE A 67 1.92 10.57 6.97
N THR A 68 2.92 11.45 7.08
CA THR A 68 4.14 11.09 7.79
C THR A 68 3.85 10.78 9.25
N GLU A 69 3.08 11.66 9.89
CA GLU A 69 2.72 11.45 11.29
C GLU A 69 1.80 10.27 11.46
N ALA A 70 0.80 10.15 10.58
CA ALA A 70 -0.14 9.04 10.66
C ALA A 70 0.58 7.71 10.50
N PHE A 71 1.53 7.65 9.58
CA PHE A 71 2.27 6.43 9.34
C PHE A 71 3.14 6.07 10.55
N ALA A 72 3.78 7.09 11.15
CA ALA A 72 4.60 6.87 12.33
C ALA A 72 3.75 6.30 13.48
N ARG A 73 2.56 6.87 13.67
CA ARG A 73 1.65 6.36 14.71
C ARG A 73 1.22 4.92 14.43
N SER A 74 0.99 4.61 13.17
CA SER A 74 0.58 3.27 12.77
C SER A 74 1.68 2.26 13.08
N ILE A 75 2.92 2.62 12.77
CA ILE A 75 4.07 1.75 13.05
C ILE A 75 4.22 1.54 14.55
N GLU A 76 4.08 2.60 15.32
CA GLU A 76 4.21 2.51 16.76
C GLU A 76 3.15 1.58 17.35
N LYS A 77 1.92 1.71 16.87
CA LYS A 77 0.83 0.84 17.32
C LYS A 77 1.13 -0.62 17.00
N LYS A 78 1.60 -0.88 15.80
CA LYS A 78 1.91 -2.25 15.40
C LYS A 78 3.06 -2.83 16.20
N THR A 79 4.06 -2.01 16.47
CA THR A 79 5.21 -2.45 17.27
C THR A 79 4.76 -2.82 18.67
N LYS A 80 3.94 -2.00 19.29
CA LYS A 80 3.45 -2.30 20.63
C LYS A 80 2.61 -3.57 20.66
N ARG A 81 1.76 -3.74 19.65
CA ARG A 81 0.93 -4.93 19.56
C ARG A 81 1.78 -6.18 19.40
N ASP A 82 2.80 -6.11 18.57
CA ASP A 82 3.67 -7.25 18.35
C ASP A 82 4.46 -7.59 19.60
N GLN A 83 4.93 -6.59 20.32
CA GLN A 83 5.62 -6.82 21.59
C GLN A 83 4.69 -7.51 22.60
N ALA A 84 3.45 -7.06 22.67
CA ALA A 84 2.49 -7.69 23.58
C ALA A 84 2.26 -9.14 23.20
N ARG A 85 2.17 -9.43 21.92
CA ARG A 85 2.01 -10.81 21.47
C ARG A 85 3.19 -11.68 21.87
N HIS A 86 4.40 -11.16 21.72
CA HIS A 86 5.59 -11.90 22.12
C HIS A 86 5.63 -12.17 23.61
N ILE A 87 5.24 -11.18 24.41
CA ILE A 87 5.20 -11.35 25.84
C ILE A 87 4.18 -12.40 26.24
N ASN A 88 3.02 -12.40 25.58
CA ASN A 88 1.91 -13.27 25.94
C ASN A 88 1.95 -14.62 25.27
N ASN A 89 2.94 -14.85 24.39
CA ASN A 89 3.02 -16.10 23.63
C ASN A 89 4.48 -16.54 23.56
N PRO A 90 4.91 -17.35 24.54
CA PRO A 90 6.31 -17.77 24.60
C PRO A 90 6.80 -18.50 23.35
N LYS A 91 5.91 -19.23 22.68
CA LYS A 91 6.32 -19.91 21.46
C LYS A 91 6.75 -18.96 20.38
N LEU A 92 6.02 -17.85 20.24
CA LEU A 92 6.39 -16.83 19.26
C LEU A 92 7.71 -16.18 19.65
N SER A 93 7.91 -15.94 20.94
CA SER A 93 9.19 -15.39 21.38
C SER A 93 10.35 -16.29 21.05
N ASP A 94 10.17 -17.59 21.26
CA ASP A 94 11.22 -18.55 20.97
C ASP A 94 11.59 -18.58 19.50
N HIS A 95 10.60 -18.37 18.63
CA HIS A 95 10.83 -18.36 17.20
C HIS A 95 11.23 -17.01 16.68
N GLY A 96 11.08 -16.00 17.47
CA GLY A 96 11.27 -14.62 17.00
C GLY A 96 12.70 -14.18 16.91
N GLU A 97 13.62 -15.00 17.42
CA GLU A 97 14.96 -14.59 17.37
C GLU A 97 15.72 -14.99 16.23
#